data_3ccf7ec384acf713cea57bd4fca94c2e
#
_entry.id   3ccf7ec384acf713cea57bd4fca94c2e
#
_cell.length_a   1.000
_cell.length_b   1.000
_cell.length_c   1.000
_cell.angle_alpha   90.00
_cell.angle_beta   90.00
_cell.angle_gamma   90.00
#
_symmetry.space_group_name_H-M   'P 1'
#
loop_
_entity.id
_entity.type
_entity.pdbx_description
1 polymer ?
#
loop_
_entity_poly.entity_id
_entity_poly.type
_entity_poly.pdbx_seq_one_letter_code
_entity_poly.pdbx_strand_id
1 'polypeptide(L)'
;MTCDTITRQRLAAAALASAATIALAVASAVPATAQPRAASATQPPVDDGLPMPGFDIEPGTTALVITDPQNDFLSPEGVTWGVVGESITANRTVENIEDLFLAADRHGMPIFISPHYYFEHDHRWQFEGTLETLMHGIGMFDRPHALTLEGFEGSGADWLERYKPIIENGRTVVTSPHKVYGPDSNDLVLQLRKAGISKVILGGMSSNLCTESHMRALVEAGFEVMVVTDATAGAITEHYDGYAASLVNFRMIASKVDNTANTLRAIAAAYE
;
A
#
# COMPACT_ATOMS: atom_id res chain seq x y z
N MET A 1 -27.09 27.57 40.94
CA MET A 1 -25.70 27.27 41.22
C MET A 1 -25.67 25.98 42.04
N THR A 2 -24.82 25.02 41.66
CA THR A 2 -24.58 23.74 42.38
C THR A 2 -25.53 22.58 42.08
N CYS A 3 -25.44 22.01 40.87
CA CYS A 3 -25.83 20.59 40.65
C CYS A 3 -25.08 19.89 39.50
N ASP A 4 -24.21 20.59 38.78
CA ASP A 4 -23.58 20.04 37.58
C ASP A 4 -22.11 19.55 37.71
N THR A 5 -21.48 19.81 38.85
CA THR A 5 -20.05 19.53 39.03
C THR A 5 -19.79 18.14 39.62
N ILE A 6 -20.78 17.51 40.26
CA ILE A 6 -20.62 16.22 40.94
C ILE A 6 -20.83 15.05 39.96
N THR A 7 -21.60 15.25 38.90
CA THR A 7 -21.88 14.18 37.91
C THR A 7 -20.74 13.93 36.95
N ARG A 8 -19.91 14.94 36.64
CA ARG A 8 -18.77 14.79 35.75
C ARG A 8 -17.54 14.11 36.39
N GLN A 9 -17.39 14.23 37.71
CA GLN A 9 -16.29 13.57 38.41
C GLN A 9 -16.51 12.06 38.65
N ARG A 10 -17.74 11.58 38.60
CA ARG A 10 -18.03 10.15 38.77
C ARG A 10 -17.93 9.34 37.48
N LEU A 11 -18.02 9.98 36.30
CA LEU A 11 -17.82 9.33 35.00
C LEU A 11 -16.36 9.18 34.62
N ALA A 12 -15.48 10.06 35.11
CA ALA A 12 -14.03 9.96 34.88
C ALA A 12 -13.35 8.86 35.71
N ALA A 13 -13.93 8.48 36.85
CA ALA A 13 -13.36 7.41 37.70
C ALA A 13 -13.71 5.99 37.25
N ALA A 14 -14.76 5.83 36.42
CA ALA A 14 -15.19 4.52 35.93
C ALA A 14 -14.42 4.07 34.66
N ALA A 15 -13.83 5.00 33.93
CA ALA A 15 -13.08 4.69 32.71
C ALA A 15 -11.63 4.21 32.96
N LEU A 16 -11.08 4.47 34.14
CA LEU A 16 -9.71 4.10 34.54
C LEU A 16 -9.62 2.72 35.19
N ALA A 17 -10.73 2.10 35.55
CA ALA A 17 -10.72 0.79 36.22
C ALA A 17 -10.83 -0.40 35.24
N SER A 18 -11.17 -0.18 33.98
CA SER A 18 -11.29 -1.26 32.98
C SER A 18 -10.03 -1.57 32.19
N ALA A 19 -8.99 -0.72 32.28
CA ALA A 19 -7.75 -0.93 31.53
C ALA A 19 -6.69 -1.78 32.28
N ALA A 20 -6.93 -2.12 33.55
CA ALA A 20 -5.94 -2.81 34.38
C ALA A 20 -6.20 -4.32 34.57
N THR A 21 -7.22 -4.90 33.95
CA THR A 21 -7.60 -6.30 34.23
C THR A 21 -7.43 -7.24 33.02
N ILE A 22 -6.84 -6.79 31.90
CA ILE A 22 -6.59 -7.66 30.73
C ILE A 22 -5.14 -8.20 30.67
N ALA A 23 -4.27 -7.81 31.60
CA ALA A 23 -2.85 -8.14 31.57
C ALA A 23 -2.42 -9.37 32.38
N LEU A 24 -3.35 -10.21 32.89
CA LEU A 24 -2.93 -11.33 33.75
C LEU A 24 -3.71 -12.63 33.50
N ALA A 25 -3.78 -13.09 32.26
CA ALA A 25 -4.25 -14.46 31.97
C ALA A 25 -3.67 -14.99 30.63
N VAL A 26 -2.35 -14.92 30.46
CA VAL A 26 -1.68 -15.73 29.43
C VAL A 26 -0.40 -16.31 30.00
N ALA A 27 -0.54 -17.39 30.71
CA ALA A 27 0.58 -18.29 31.01
C ALA A 27 0.03 -19.72 31.04
N SER A 28 0.03 -20.39 29.95
CA SER A 28 0.22 -21.82 29.71
C SER A 28 -0.33 -22.20 28.33
N ALA A 29 0.39 -21.86 27.27
CA ALA A 29 0.21 -22.52 25.98
C ALA A 29 1.55 -23.14 25.58
N VAL A 30 1.50 -24.43 25.35
CA VAL A 30 2.56 -25.27 24.79
C VAL A 30 3.04 -24.63 23.47
N PRO A 31 4.37 -24.51 23.22
CA PRO A 31 4.82 -23.95 21.97
C PRO A 31 4.48 -24.91 20.83
N ALA A 32 3.53 -24.56 20.02
CA ALA A 32 3.44 -25.09 18.67
C ALA A 32 4.71 -24.63 17.96
N THR A 33 5.56 -25.58 17.58
CA THR A 33 6.72 -25.33 16.73
C THR A 33 6.18 -24.87 15.38
N ALA A 34 6.03 -23.56 15.21
CA ALA A 34 5.82 -22.98 13.89
C ALA A 34 7.06 -23.29 13.07
N GLN A 35 6.94 -24.21 12.13
CA GLN A 35 7.97 -24.36 11.11
C GLN A 35 8.11 -23.02 10.39
N PRO A 36 9.32 -22.50 10.22
CA PRO A 36 9.51 -21.31 9.39
C PRO A 36 9.02 -21.64 8.00
N ARG A 37 7.93 -20.98 7.58
CA ARG A 37 7.47 -21.02 6.21
C ARG A 37 8.53 -20.35 5.37
N ALA A 38 9.30 -21.15 4.63
CA ALA A 38 10.34 -20.62 3.75
C ALA A 38 9.72 -19.56 2.85
N ALA A 39 10.29 -18.36 2.90
CA ALA A 39 9.94 -17.27 2.01
C ALA A 39 10.09 -17.76 0.57
N SER A 40 8.97 -17.92 -0.13
CA SER A 40 8.95 -18.32 -1.52
C SER A 40 9.07 -17.08 -2.43
N ALA A 41 10.25 -16.48 -2.43
CA ALA A 41 10.53 -15.33 -3.29
C ALA A 41 10.75 -15.67 -4.77
N THR A 42 10.64 -16.94 -5.19
CA THR A 42 10.95 -17.35 -6.57
C THR A 42 10.18 -18.61 -6.99
N GLN A 43 8.88 -18.67 -6.79
CA GLN A 43 8.14 -19.68 -7.52
C GLN A 43 7.82 -19.15 -8.93
N PRO A 44 8.23 -19.90 -9.99
CA PRO A 44 7.74 -19.62 -11.34
C PRO A 44 6.21 -19.70 -11.32
N PRO A 45 5.52 -18.99 -12.25
CA PRO A 45 4.07 -19.08 -12.35
C PRO A 45 3.66 -20.55 -12.37
N VAL A 46 2.85 -20.97 -11.41
CA VAL A 46 2.30 -22.33 -11.41
C VAL A 46 1.40 -22.40 -12.64
N ASP A 47 1.60 -23.40 -13.48
CA ASP A 47 0.63 -23.72 -14.53
C ASP A 47 -0.64 -24.25 -13.85
N ASP A 48 -1.55 -23.35 -13.58
CA ASP A 48 -2.85 -23.61 -12.93
C ASP A 48 -3.97 -23.81 -13.97
N GLY A 49 -3.62 -23.87 -15.27
CA GLY A 49 -4.56 -24.01 -16.37
C GLY A 49 -5.40 -22.77 -16.66
N LEU A 50 -5.21 -21.67 -15.93
CA LEU A 50 -5.88 -20.41 -16.24
C LEU A 50 -5.18 -19.69 -17.39
N PRO A 51 -5.92 -19.03 -18.30
CA PRO A 51 -5.32 -18.23 -19.35
C PRO A 51 -4.46 -17.10 -18.74
N MET A 52 -3.41 -16.72 -19.46
CA MET A 52 -2.60 -15.55 -19.16
C MET A 52 -2.49 -14.74 -20.45
N PRO A 53 -3.27 -13.64 -20.59
CA PRO A 53 -3.29 -12.85 -21.82
C PRO A 53 -1.92 -12.30 -22.21
N GLY A 54 -1.05 -12.07 -21.19
CA GLY A 54 0.25 -11.46 -21.37
C GLY A 54 0.21 -9.96 -21.16
N PHE A 55 1.40 -9.36 -21.18
CA PHE A 55 1.60 -7.92 -21.03
C PHE A 55 2.93 -7.56 -21.66
N ASP A 56 2.87 -6.81 -22.73
CA ASP A 56 4.06 -6.28 -23.39
C ASP A 56 4.26 -4.83 -22.99
N ILE A 57 5.49 -4.47 -22.61
CA ILE A 57 5.86 -3.09 -22.29
C ILE A 57 6.03 -2.33 -23.60
N GLU A 58 5.27 -1.27 -23.77
CA GLU A 58 5.29 -0.41 -24.96
C GLU A 58 5.70 1.01 -24.55
N PRO A 59 6.86 1.53 -25.01
CA PRO A 59 7.26 2.90 -24.78
C PRO A 59 6.18 3.90 -25.21
N GLY A 60 5.88 4.85 -24.31
CA GLY A 60 4.86 5.89 -24.56
C GLY A 60 3.43 5.53 -24.17
N THR A 61 3.10 4.24 -23.99
CA THR A 61 1.76 3.81 -23.55
C THR A 61 1.77 3.01 -22.25
N THR A 62 2.95 2.62 -21.77
CA THR A 62 3.13 1.93 -20.48
C THR A 62 3.65 2.89 -19.41
N ALA A 63 3.10 2.81 -18.20
CA ALA A 63 3.54 3.57 -17.04
C ALA A 63 3.76 2.67 -15.82
N LEU A 64 4.67 3.10 -14.93
CA LEU A 64 4.80 2.56 -13.58
C LEU A 64 3.83 3.31 -12.65
N VAL A 65 3.02 2.58 -11.91
CA VAL A 65 2.15 3.11 -10.84
C VAL A 65 2.54 2.48 -9.52
N ILE A 66 2.82 3.31 -8.51
CA ILE A 66 3.11 2.86 -7.14
C ILE A 66 2.07 3.46 -6.20
N THR A 67 1.38 2.59 -5.47
CA THR A 67 0.44 2.97 -4.41
C THR A 67 1.16 3.10 -3.08
N ASP A 68 0.84 4.12 -2.32
CA ASP A 68 1.22 4.32 -0.92
C ASP A 68 2.71 4.08 -0.60
N PRO A 69 3.68 4.72 -1.32
CA PRO A 69 5.10 4.54 -1.05
C PRO A 69 5.55 5.34 0.20
N GLN A 70 4.77 5.26 1.28
CA GLN A 70 4.80 6.14 2.44
C GLN A 70 5.39 5.45 3.67
N ASN A 71 5.92 6.27 4.60
CA ASN A 71 6.62 5.79 5.81
C ASN A 71 5.76 4.89 6.69
N ASP A 72 4.45 5.17 6.83
CA ASP A 72 3.55 4.38 7.68
C ASP A 72 3.50 2.89 7.30
N PHE A 73 3.74 2.59 6.03
CA PHE A 73 3.90 1.20 5.57
C PHE A 73 5.36 0.74 5.55
N LEU A 74 6.25 1.55 4.95
CA LEU A 74 7.54 1.07 4.45
C LEU A 74 8.72 1.37 5.38
N SER A 75 8.53 2.24 6.38
CA SER A 75 9.53 2.49 7.42
C SER A 75 9.37 1.51 8.59
N PRO A 76 10.49 1.03 9.17
CA PRO A 76 10.44 0.30 10.45
C PRO A 76 9.80 1.07 11.61
N GLU A 77 9.78 2.41 11.53
CA GLU A 77 9.10 3.28 12.49
C GLU A 77 7.63 3.54 12.13
N GLY A 78 7.17 3.08 10.95
CA GLY A 78 5.79 3.24 10.50
C GLY A 78 4.78 2.53 11.40
N VAL A 79 3.61 3.14 11.58
CA VAL A 79 2.59 2.65 12.53
C VAL A 79 2.05 1.25 12.21
N THR A 80 2.22 0.77 10.98
CA THR A 80 1.77 -0.57 10.56
C THR A 80 2.90 -1.60 10.50
N TRP A 81 4.16 -1.21 10.75
CA TRP A 81 5.32 -2.11 10.62
C TRP A 81 5.17 -3.42 11.37
N GLY A 82 4.54 -3.39 12.54
CA GLY A 82 4.31 -4.58 13.36
C GLY A 82 3.49 -5.69 12.67
N VAL A 83 2.73 -5.36 11.62
CA VAL A 83 1.91 -6.35 10.89
C VAL A 83 2.33 -6.51 9.42
N VAL A 84 3.03 -5.54 8.83
CA VAL A 84 3.48 -5.62 7.42
C VAL A 84 4.97 -5.89 7.26
N GLY A 85 5.78 -5.60 8.28
CA GLY A 85 7.24 -5.61 8.21
C GLY A 85 7.83 -6.98 7.86
N GLU A 86 7.23 -8.08 8.33
CA GLU A 86 7.63 -9.43 7.97
C GLU A 86 7.48 -9.66 6.45
N SER A 87 6.33 -9.35 5.89
CA SER A 87 6.05 -9.48 4.46
C SER A 87 6.92 -8.56 3.61
N ILE A 88 7.10 -7.31 4.03
CA ILE A 88 7.97 -6.33 3.34
C ILE A 88 9.40 -6.85 3.27
N THR A 89 9.93 -7.35 4.39
CA THR A 89 11.30 -7.87 4.47
C THR A 89 11.47 -9.14 3.65
N ALA A 90 10.53 -10.06 3.75
CA ALA A 90 10.57 -11.33 3.02
C ALA A 90 10.54 -11.12 1.49
N ASN A 91 9.75 -10.17 1.01
CA ASN A 91 9.63 -9.84 -0.40
C ASN A 91 10.69 -8.86 -0.88
N ARG A 92 11.45 -8.21 0.03
CA ARG A 92 12.34 -7.09 -0.29
C ARG A 92 11.59 -5.95 -1.00
N THR A 93 10.37 -5.70 -0.55
CA THR A 93 9.44 -4.77 -1.21
C THR A 93 10.04 -3.37 -1.38
N VAL A 94 10.75 -2.89 -0.36
CA VAL A 94 11.37 -1.56 -0.39
C VAL A 94 12.43 -1.46 -1.49
N GLU A 95 13.34 -2.42 -1.58
CA GLU A 95 14.38 -2.43 -2.60
C GLU A 95 13.77 -2.63 -3.99
N ASN A 96 12.79 -3.51 -4.12
CA ASN A 96 12.14 -3.81 -5.39
C ASN A 96 11.38 -2.61 -5.96
N ILE A 97 10.69 -1.84 -5.11
CA ILE A 97 10.05 -0.57 -5.53
C ILE A 97 11.12 0.43 -6.00
N GLU A 98 12.24 0.57 -5.27
CA GLU A 98 13.34 1.45 -5.67
C GLU A 98 13.91 1.05 -7.03
N ASP A 99 14.18 -0.24 -7.24
CA ASP A 99 14.72 -0.76 -8.50
C ASP A 99 13.78 -0.46 -9.68
N LEU A 100 12.45 -0.58 -9.47
CA LEU A 100 11.44 -0.21 -10.47
C LEU A 100 11.45 1.29 -10.75
N PHE A 101 11.53 2.14 -9.72
CA PHE A 101 11.65 3.58 -9.87
C PHE A 101 12.89 3.97 -10.69
N LEU A 102 14.04 3.42 -10.31
CA LEU A 102 15.30 3.71 -11.00
C LEU A 102 15.28 3.24 -12.46
N ALA A 103 14.67 2.09 -12.74
CA ALA A 103 14.55 1.61 -14.11
C ALA A 103 13.60 2.48 -14.93
N ALA A 104 12.43 2.82 -14.40
CA ALA A 104 11.47 3.67 -15.07
C ALA A 104 12.06 5.06 -15.36
N ASP A 105 12.71 5.69 -14.38
CA ASP A 105 13.34 6.99 -14.53
C ASP A 105 14.48 6.97 -15.57
N ARG A 106 15.35 5.96 -15.52
CA ARG A 106 16.46 5.79 -16.47
C ARG A 106 15.99 5.69 -17.93
N HIS A 107 14.89 5.01 -18.16
CA HIS A 107 14.35 4.77 -19.49
C HIS A 107 13.31 5.82 -19.93
N GLY A 108 12.99 6.80 -19.07
CA GLY A 108 11.98 7.80 -19.37
C GLY A 108 10.54 7.25 -19.39
N MET A 109 10.31 6.10 -18.74
CA MET A 109 8.96 5.57 -18.54
C MET A 109 8.20 6.48 -17.57
N PRO A 110 6.96 6.88 -17.88
CA PRO A 110 6.16 7.70 -16.97
C PRO A 110 5.92 7.00 -15.63
N ILE A 111 6.06 7.75 -14.53
CA ILE A 111 5.85 7.29 -13.16
C ILE A 111 4.69 8.05 -12.56
N PHE A 112 3.76 7.32 -11.93
CA PHE A 112 2.61 7.85 -11.21
C PHE A 112 2.60 7.31 -9.79
N ILE A 113 2.37 8.21 -8.83
CA ILE A 113 2.18 7.87 -7.42
C ILE A 113 0.72 8.10 -7.06
N SER A 114 0.11 7.10 -6.45
CA SER A 114 -1.24 7.20 -5.87
C SER A 114 -1.12 7.15 -4.35
N PRO A 115 -1.07 8.30 -3.66
CA PRO A 115 -0.87 8.36 -2.23
C PRO A 115 -2.17 8.23 -1.45
N HIS A 116 -2.06 7.85 -0.18
CA HIS A 116 -3.14 7.88 0.78
C HIS A 116 -2.89 9.00 1.80
N TYR A 117 -3.82 9.93 1.94
CA TYR A 117 -3.77 10.95 3.00
C TYR A 117 -5.13 11.11 3.64
N TYR A 118 -5.13 11.21 4.97
CA TYR A 118 -6.24 11.71 5.75
C TYR A 118 -5.96 13.14 6.20
N PHE A 119 -6.91 14.03 5.91
CA PHE A 119 -6.88 15.39 6.40
C PHE A 119 -7.75 15.50 7.65
N GLU A 120 -7.59 16.57 8.42
CA GLU A 120 -8.35 16.79 9.67
C GLU A 120 -9.86 16.61 9.51
N HIS A 121 -10.43 16.97 8.34
CA HIS A 121 -11.86 16.81 8.11
C HIS A 121 -12.28 15.36 7.85
N ASP A 122 -11.39 14.49 7.40
CA ASP A 122 -11.70 13.08 7.14
C ASP A 122 -11.96 12.32 8.45
N HIS A 123 -11.31 12.70 9.55
CA HIS A 123 -11.56 12.17 10.89
C HIS A 123 -12.96 12.46 11.48
N ARG A 124 -13.80 13.15 10.71
CA ARG A 124 -15.20 13.45 11.10
C ARG A 124 -16.22 12.70 10.28
N TRP A 125 -15.81 11.65 9.60
CA TRP A 125 -16.74 10.79 8.89
C TRP A 125 -17.75 10.14 9.83
N GLN A 126 -18.99 10.01 9.35
CA GLN A 126 -20.08 9.38 10.12
C GLN A 126 -20.15 7.87 9.85
N PHE A 127 -19.61 7.43 8.75
CA PHE A 127 -19.64 6.03 8.30
C PHE A 127 -18.24 5.61 7.91
N GLU A 128 -17.74 4.60 8.59
CA GLU A 128 -16.39 4.05 8.38
C GLU A 128 -16.44 2.53 8.33
N GLY A 129 -15.60 1.93 7.52
CA GLY A 129 -15.30 0.51 7.58
C GLY A 129 -14.35 0.20 8.75
N THR A 130 -14.17 -1.09 9.03
CA THR A 130 -13.31 -1.54 10.14
C THR A 130 -11.90 -0.98 10.06
N LEU A 131 -11.30 -1.01 8.87
CA LEU A 131 -9.92 -0.58 8.70
C LEU A 131 -9.79 0.95 8.70
N GLU A 132 -10.78 1.69 8.17
CA GLU A 132 -10.80 3.15 8.24
C GLU A 132 -10.83 3.62 9.70
N THR A 133 -11.71 3.03 10.53
CA THR A 133 -11.75 3.29 11.97
C THR A 133 -10.40 3.01 12.65
N LEU A 134 -9.73 1.92 12.27
CA LEU A 134 -8.40 1.60 12.80
C LEU A 134 -7.37 2.64 12.37
N MET A 135 -7.30 2.97 11.08
CA MET A 135 -6.33 3.92 10.52
C MET A 135 -6.48 5.30 11.14
N HIS A 136 -7.71 5.80 11.29
CA HIS A 136 -7.97 7.05 12.01
C HIS A 136 -7.56 6.96 13.49
N GLY A 137 -7.81 5.81 14.13
CA GLY A 137 -7.48 5.62 15.54
C GLY A 137 -5.98 5.60 15.86
N ILE A 138 -5.14 5.20 14.90
CA ILE A 138 -3.67 5.15 15.04
C ILE A 138 -2.96 6.31 14.33
N GLY A 139 -3.68 7.24 13.71
CA GLY A 139 -3.12 8.38 12.99
C GLY A 139 -2.37 7.99 11.71
N MET A 140 -2.76 6.88 11.07
CA MET A 140 -2.12 6.42 9.85
C MET A 140 -2.43 7.37 8.69
N PHE A 141 -1.38 7.77 7.95
CA PHE A 141 -1.47 8.70 6.81
C PHE A 141 -2.01 10.09 7.14
N ASP A 142 -1.99 10.48 8.41
CA ASP A 142 -2.42 11.80 8.80
C ASP A 142 -1.54 12.88 8.18
N ARG A 143 -2.19 13.79 7.48
CA ARG A 143 -1.60 14.99 6.91
C ARG A 143 -2.37 16.21 7.43
N PRO A 144 -1.82 16.97 8.40
CA PRO A 144 -2.56 18.03 9.06
C PRO A 144 -3.08 19.10 8.10
N HIS A 145 -2.28 19.42 7.06
CA HIS A 145 -2.56 20.53 6.16
C HIS A 145 -2.56 20.10 4.69
N ALA A 146 -3.70 20.24 4.01
CA ALA A 146 -3.85 19.85 2.60
C ALA A 146 -2.99 20.71 1.65
N LEU A 147 -2.74 21.99 2.00
CA LEU A 147 -2.13 22.99 1.12
C LEU A 147 -0.69 23.38 1.50
N THR A 148 -0.18 22.87 2.61
CA THR A 148 1.19 23.15 3.07
C THR A 148 1.91 21.87 3.45
N LEU A 149 3.24 21.93 3.60
CA LEU A 149 4.07 20.82 4.06
C LEU A 149 4.30 20.84 5.58
N GLU A 150 3.65 21.73 6.30
CA GLU A 150 3.76 21.80 7.76
C GLU A 150 3.26 20.48 8.38
N GLY A 151 4.11 19.84 9.19
CA GLY A 151 3.82 18.54 9.82
C GLY A 151 3.80 17.34 8.87
N PHE A 152 4.13 17.53 7.58
CA PHE A 152 4.20 16.45 6.61
C PHE A 152 5.59 15.82 6.53
N GLU A 153 6.65 16.64 6.44
CA GLU A 153 8.02 16.17 6.28
C GLU A 153 8.44 15.24 7.45
N GLY A 154 8.89 14.04 7.12
CA GLY A 154 9.29 13.01 8.07
C GLY A 154 8.13 12.36 8.83
N SER A 155 6.87 12.69 8.53
CA SER A 155 5.71 12.02 9.11
C SER A 155 5.49 10.63 8.53
N GLY A 156 4.54 9.88 9.11
CA GLY A 156 4.10 8.59 8.54
C GLY A 156 3.50 8.72 7.14
N ALA A 157 2.87 9.85 6.85
CA ALA A 157 2.29 10.17 5.56
C ALA A 157 3.33 10.59 4.49
N ASP A 158 4.55 10.98 4.88
CA ASP A 158 5.63 11.35 3.97
C ASP A 158 6.18 10.12 3.21
N TRP A 159 6.84 10.39 2.10
CA TRP A 159 7.51 9.38 1.31
C TRP A 159 8.66 8.72 2.07
N LEU A 160 8.91 7.44 1.80
CA LEU A 160 10.14 6.83 2.28
C LEU A 160 11.33 7.61 1.68
N GLU A 161 12.29 7.99 2.52
CA GLU A 161 13.37 8.94 2.17
C GLU A 161 14.13 8.55 0.89
N ARG A 162 14.39 7.27 0.70
CA ARG A 162 15.09 6.76 -0.48
C ARG A 162 14.33 6.92 -1.80
N TYR A 163 13.02 7.17 -1.77
CA TYR A 163 12.19 7.37 -2.97
C TYR A 163 12.05 8.83 -3.37
N LYS A 164 12.30 9.77 -2.45
CA LYS A 164 12.16 11.21 -2.70
C LYS A 164 12.90 11.70 -3.95
N PRO A 165 14.15 11.25 -4.23
CA PRO A 165 14.84 11.69 -5.45
C PRO A 165 14.11 11.39 -6.75
N ILE A 166 13.25 10.36 -6.77
CA ILE A 166 12.44 10.00 -7.95
C ILE A 166 11.06 10.65 -7.86
N ILE A 167 10.40 10.60 -6.70
CA ILE A 167 9.04 11.13 -6.55
C ILE A 167 9.03 12.66 -6.75
N GLU A 168 10.06 13.36 -6.28
CA GLU A 168 10.14 14.83 -6.27
C GLU A 168 10.96 15.42 -7.44
N ASN A 169 11.30 14.59 -8.44
CA ASN A 169 12.15 15.01 -9.59
C ASN A 169 11.47 15.95 -10.60
N GLY A 170 10.20 16.30 -10.40
CA GLY A 170 9.42 17.15 -11.28
C GLY A 170 8.89 16.47 -12.55
N ARG A 171 9.19 15.18 -12.77
CA ARG A 171 8.65 14.37 -13.88
C ARG A 171 7.63 13.34 -13.40
N THR A 172 7.80 12.84 -12.19
CA THR A 172 6.85 11.93 -11.54
C THR A 172 5.53 12.65 -11.26
N VAL A 173 4.44 12.04 -11.63
CA VAL A 173 3.10 12.56 -11.37
C VAL A 173 2.62 12.02 -10.01
N VAL A 174 2.51 12.90 -9.03
CA VAL A 174 1.84 12.58 -7.76
C VAL A 174 0.38 12.99 -7.90
N THR A 175 -0.52 12.00 -7.88
CA THR A 175 -1.96 12.25 -8.02
C THR A 175 -2.57 12.80 -6.73
N SER A 176 -3.81 13.29 -6.80
CA SER A 176 -4.58 13.57 -5.60
C SER A 176 -4.65 12.32 -4.71
N PRO A 177 -4.73 12.46 -3.39
CA PRO A 177 -4.78 11.29 -2.52
C PRO A 177 -6.07 10.50 -2.72
N HIS A 178 -5.96 9.18 -2.73
CA HIS A 178 -7.13 8.35 -2.48
C HIS A 178 -7.44 8.32 -0.98
N LYS A 179 -8.67 7.99 -0.64
CA LYS A 179 -9.18 8.15 0.73
C LYS A 179 -9.56 6.83 1.40
N VAL A 180 -9.80 5.80 0.60
CA VAL A 180 -10.14 4.47 1.09
C VAL A 180 -9.13 3.47 0.51
N TYR A 181 -9.45 2.75 -0.57
CA TYR A 181 -8.51 1.75 -1.10
C TYR A 181 -8.22 1.95 -2.58
N GLY A 182 -9.20 2.29 -3.37
CA GLY A 182 -9.09 2.41 -4.81
C GLY A 182 -8.91 3.84 -5.31
N PRO A 183 -8.61 4.01 -6.60
CA PRO A 183 -8.41 5.32 -7.20
C PRO A 183 -9.72 6.08 -7.50
N ASP A 184 -10.88 5.56 -7.12
CA ASP A 184 -12.17 6.22 -7.39
C ASP A 184 -12.30 7.59 -6.70
N SER A 185 -11.57 7.78 -5.59
CA SER A 185 -11.54 9.04 -4.85
C SER A 185 -10.39 9.98 -5.26
N ASN A 186 -9.59 9.62 -6.28
CA ASN A 186 -8.48 10.45 -6.77
C ASN A 186 -8.53 10.64 -8.29
N ASP A 187 -7.51 11.27 -8.86
CA ASP A 187 -7.43 11.58 -10.29
C ASP A 187 -6.47 10.66 -11.08
N LEU A 188 -6.05 9.51 -10.53
CA LEU A 188 -5.08 8.63 -11.18
C LEU A 188 -5.52 8.21 -12.59
N VAL A 189 -6.76 7.73 -12.74
CA VAL A 189 -7.30 7.29 -14.04
C VAL A 189 -7.32 8.44 -15.04
N LEU A 190 -7.69 9.64 -14.59
CA LEU A 190 -7.67 10.84 -15.43
C LEU A 190 -6.26 11.17 -15.91
N GLN A 191 -5.29 11.18 -15.01
CA GLN A 191 -3.89 11.51 -15.32
C GLN A 191 -3.28 10.48 -16.28
N LEU A 192 -3.49 9.19 -16.04
CA LEU A 192 -3.04 8.12 -16.94
C LEU A 192 -3.64 8.30 -18.35
N ARG A 193 -4.95 8.51 -18.45
CA ARG A 193 -5.62 8.73 -19.76
C ARG A 193 -5.13 9.99 -20.47
N LYS A 194 -4.92 11.07 -19.73
CA LYS A 194 -4.39 12.32 -20.31
C LYS A 194 -2.93 12.18 -20.78
N ALA A 195 -2.16 11.31 -20.13
CA ALA A 195 -0.81 10.98 -20.58
C ALA A 195 -0.76 9.96 -21.74
N GLY A 196 -1.89 9.45 -22.23
CA GLY A 196 -1.95 8.46 -23.29
C GLY A 196 -1.62 7.04 -22.85
N ILE A 197 -1.65 6.78 -21.54
CA ILE A 197 -1.33 5.46 -20.97
C ILE A 197 -2.52 4.50 -21.15
N SER A 198 -2.23 3.29 -21.56
CA SER A 198 -3.16 2.16 -21.66
C SER A 198 -2.68 0.92 -20.88
N LYS A 199 -1.42 0.89 -20.49
CA LYS A 199 -0.78 -0.25 -19.82
C LYS A 199 -0.12 0.22 -18.52
N VAL A 200 -0.32 -0.54 -17.43
CA VAL A 200 0.16 -0.18 -16.09
C VAL A 200 0.96 -1.32 -15.49
N ILE A 201 2.19 -1.01 -15.09
CA ILE A 201 2.99 -1.84 -14.18
C ILE A 201 2.66 -1.35 -12.78
N LEU A 202 2.08 -2.21 -11.93
CA LEU A 202 1.54 -1.84 -10.63
C LEU A 202 2.32 -2.50 -9.49
N GLY A 203 2.72 -1.70 -8.51
CA GLY A 203 3.29 -2.12 -7.24
C GLY A 203 2.84 -1.20 -6.11
N GLY A 204 3.42 -1.35 -4.93
CA GLY A 204 3.14 -0.50 -3.75
C GLY A 204 2.38 -1.23 -2.66
N MET A 205 1.76 -0.48 -1.75
CA MET A 205 1.17 -1.01 -0.53
C MET A 205 -0.35 -0.76 -0.47
N SER A 206 -1.12 -1.51 0.27
CA SER A 206 -0.88 -2.87 0.71
C SER A 206 -1.48 -3.83 -0.30
N SER A 207 -0.86 -5.00 -0.47
CA SER A 207 -1.16 -5.93 -1.57
C SER A 207 -2.64 -6.27 -1.72
N ASN A 208 -3.30 -6.69 -0.63
CA ASN A 208 -4.71 -7.11 -0.60
C ASN A 208 -5.71 -5.97 -0.36
N LEU A 209 -5.23 -4.73 -0.31
CA LEU A 209 -6.04 -3.53 -0.07
C LEU A 209 -5.86 -2.54 -1.22
N CYS A 210 -5.03 -1.51 -1.04
CA CYS A 210 -4.92 -0.44 -2.03
C CYS A 210 -4.37 -0.94 -3.37
N THR A 211 -3.31 -1.77 -3.38
CA THR A 211 -2.76 -2.32 -4.64
C THR A 211 -3.80 -3.16 -5.39
N GLU A 212 -4.50 -4.06 -4.69
CA GLU A 212 -5.56 -4.87 -5.32
C GLU A 212 -6.73 -4.01 -5.80
N SER A 213 -7.17 -3.03 -5.00
CA SER A 213 -8.26 -2.14 -5.39
C SER A 213 -7.90 -1.31 -6.62
N HIS A 214 -6.66 -0.81 -6.70
CA HIS A 214 -6.15 -0.13 -7.88
C HIS A 214 -6.12 -1.06 -9.11
N MET A 215 -5.63 -2.29 -8.95
CA MET A 215 -5.66 -3.28 -10.04
C MET A 215 -7.07 -3.47 -10.58
N ARG A 216 -8.06 -3.70 -9.71
CA ARG A 216 -9.46 -3.90 -10.10
C ARG A 216 -10.03 -2.69 -10.82
N ALA A 217 -9.88 -1.52 -10.24
CA ALA A 217 -10.40 -0.28 -10.82
C ALA A 217 -9.74 0.06 -12.16
N LEU A 218 -8.43 -0.17 -12.31
CA LEU A 218 -7.72 0.05 -13.57
C LEU A 218 -8.17 -0.93 -14.65
N VAL A 219 -8.38 -2.22 -14.33
CA VAL A 219 -8.94 -3.21 -15.28
C VAL A 219 -10.35 -2.81 -15.71
N GLU A 220 -11.21 -2.41 -14.76
CA GLU A 220 -12.58 -1.91 -15.05
C GLU A 220 -12.56 -0.62 -15.88
N ALA A 221 -11.54 0.22 -15.71
CA ALA A 221 -11.34 1.41 -16.54
C ALA A 221 -10.69 1.12 -17.91
N GLY A 222 -10.46 -0.17 -18.25
CA GLY A 222 -9.97 -0.64 -19.54
C GLY A 222 -8.47 -0.45 -19.75
N PHE A 223 -7.67 -0.55 -18.67
CA PHE A 223 -6.21 -0.66 -18.76
C PHE A 223 -5.79 -2.14 -18.79
N GLU A 224 -4.69 -2.44 -19.47
CA GLU A 224 -3.94 -3.66 -19.21
C GLU A 224 -3.10 -3.44 -17.94
N VAL A 225 -3.15 -4.39 -16.99
CA VAL A 225 -2.45 -4.26 -15.72
C VAL A 225 -1.53 -5.46 -15.48
N MET A 226 -0.26 -5.18 -15.27
CA MET A 226 0.72 -6.15 -14.75
C MET A 226 1.00 -5.82 -13.28
N VAL A 227 0.84 -6.80 -12.38
CA VAL A 227 1.20 -6.63 -10.96
C VAL A 227 2.57 -7.24 -10.70
N VAL A 228 3.46 -6.46 -10.06
CA VAL A 228 4.78 -6.91 -9.63
C VAL A 228 4.68 -7.44 -8.21
N THR A 229 4.64 -8.76 -8.06
CA THR A 229 4.24 -9.42 -6.81
C THR A 229 5.21 -9.24 -5.65
N ASP A 230 6.50 -9.06 -5.90
CA ASP A 230 7.52 -8.79 -4.88
C ASP A 230 7.79 -7.29 -4.66
N ALA A 231 7.15 -6.41 -5.45
CA ALA A 231 7.10 -4.98 -5.21
C ALA A 231 5.83 -4.55 -4.43
N THR A 232 5.23 -5.48 -3.72
CA THR A 232 4.09 -5.26 -2.82
C THR A 232 4.17 -6.22 -1.63
N ALA A 233 3.48 -5.89 -0.55
CA ALA A 233 3.41 -6.70 0.66
C ALA A 233 2.04 -6.54 1.33
N GLY A 234 1.68 -7.45 2.21
CA GLY A 234 0.43 -7.43 2.94
C GLY A 234 0.61 -7.68 4.42
N ALA A 235 -0.39 -7.33 5.22
CA ALA A 235 -0.37 -7.62 6.63
C ALA A 235 -0.44 -9.14 6.88
N ILE A 236 0.44 -9.62 7.76
CA ILE A 236 0.45 -11.00 8.26
C ILE A 236 0.21 -10.95 9.76
N THR A 237 -0.79 -11.66 10.21
CA THR A 237 -1.15 -11.80 11.62
C THR A 237 -1.37 -13.27 11.95
N GLU A 238 -1.63 -13.58 13.21
CA GLU A 238 -2.00 -14.95 13.63
C GLU A 238 -3.22 -15.50 12.85
N HIS A 239 -4.14 -14.61 12.42
CA HIS A 239 -5.42 -14.98 11.82
C HIS A 239 -5.48 -14.73 10.31
N TYR A 240 -4.65 -13.87 9.76
CA TYR A 240 -4.75 -13.39 8.38
C TYR A 240 -3.39 -13.32 7.71
N ASP A 241 -3.35 -13.73 6.44
CA ASP A 241 -2.24 -13.52 5.53
C ASP A 241 -2.76 -12.74 4.30
N GLY A 242 -2.66 -11.41 4.39
CA GLY A 242 -3.16 -10.52 3.33
C GLY A 242 -2.34 -10.62 2.06
N TYR A 243 -1.04 -10.93 2.17
CA TYR A 243 -0.21 -11.10 0.99
C TYR A 243 -0.60 -12.36 0.21
N ALA A 244 -0.74 -13.51 0.89
CA ALA A 244 -1.17 -14.75 0.23
C ALA A 244 -2.57 -14.60 -0.40
N ALA A 245 -3.49 -13.90 0.27
CA ALA A 245 -4.83 -13.63 -0.27
C ALA A 245 -4.77 -12.82 -1.57
N SER A 246 -3.91 -11.80 -1.64
CA SER A 246 -3.77 -10.95 -2.82
C SER A 246 -3.21 -11.69 -4.03
N LEU A 247 -2.26 -12.61 -3.84
CA LEU A 247 -1.64 -13.36 -4.93
C LEU A 247 -2.67 -14.16 -5.74
N VAL A 248 -3.68 -14.71 -5.08
CA VAL A 248 -4.80 -15.39 -5.76
C VAL A 248 -5.55 -14.43 -6.65
N ASN A 249 -5.92 -13.26 -6.12
CA ASN A 249 -6.68 -12.26 -6.86
C ASN A 249 -5.87 -11.65 -8.01
N PHE A 250 -4.58 -11.38 -7.79
CA PHE A 250 -3.69 -10.89 -8.84
C PHE A 250 -3.62 -11.89 -10.00
N ARG A 251 -3.45 -13.17 -9.71
CA ARG A 251 -3.38 -14.22 -10.73
C ARG A 251 -4.66 -14.35 -11.54
N MET A 252 -5.82 -14.13 -10.90
CA MET A 252 -7.12 -14.27 -11.56
C MET A 252 -7.58 -13.05 -12.34
N ILE A 253 -7.06 -11.86 -12.02
CA ILE A 253 -7.65 -10.59 -12.49
C ILE A 253 -6.68 -9.80 -13.36
N ALA A 254 -5.38 -9.74 -13.00
CA ALA A 254 -4.41 -8.98 -13.76
C ALA A 254 -4.15 -9.59 -15.15
N SER A 255 -3.76 -8.76 -16.10
CA SER A 255 -3.32 -9.22 -17.43
C SER A 255 -2.07 -10.09 -17.32
N LYS A 256 -1.19 -9.76 -16.37
CA LYS A 256 0.03 -10.51 -16.03
C LYS A 256 0.39 -10.31 -14.56
N VAL A 257 0.98 -11.33 -13.96
CA VAL A 257 1.72 -11.24 -12.71
C VAL A 257 3.19 -11.57 -12.96
N ASP A 258 4.10 -10.81 -12.37
CA ASP A 258 5.53 -11.05 -12.55
C ASP A 258 6.30 -10.60 -11.28
N ASN A 259 7.59 -10.83 -11.25
CA ASN A 259 8.49 -10.32 -10.22
C ASN A 259 9.33 -9.14 -10.73
N THR A 260 9.96 -8.43 -9.81
CA THR A 260 10.80 -7.26 -10.12
C THR A 260 11.92 -7.60 -11.11
N ALA A 261 12.64 -8.70 -10.89
CA ALA A 261 13.78 -9.07 -11.75
C ALA A 261 13.37 -9.30 -13.21
N ASN A 262 12.22 -9.93 -13.46
CA ASN A 262 11.68 -10.12 -14.80
C ASN A 262 11.19 -8.79 -15.39
N THR A 263 10.52 -7.99 -14.60
CA THR A 263 9.99 -6.68 -14.99
C THR A 263 11.11 -5.74 -15.42
N LEU A 264 12.23 -5.70 -14.68
CA LEU A 264 13.39 -4.89 -15.02
C LEU A 264 14.01 -5.30 -16.38
N ARG A 265 14.11 -6.62 -16.62
CA ARG A 265 14.59 -7.11 -17.93
C ARG A 265 13.64 -6.74 -19.06
N ALA A 266 12.34 -6.82 -18.83
CA ALA A 266 11.35 -6.46 -19.84
C ALA A 266 11.36 -4.94 -20.13
N ILE A 267 11.54 -4.10 -19.10
CA ILE A 267 11.70 -2.64 -19.29
C ILE A 267 12.94 -2.37 -20.13
N ALA A 268 14.10 -2.93 -19.77
CA ALA A 268 15.33 -2.70 -20.52
C ALA A 268 15.17 -3.11 -21.99
N ALA A 269 14.63 -4.30 -22.25
CA ALA A 269 14.43 -4.79 -23.63
C ALA A 269 13.44 -3.96 -24.45
N ALA A 270 12.45 -3.32 -23.82
CA ALA A 270 11.46 -2.51 -24.53
C ALA A 270 12.00 -1.13 -24.93
N TYR A 271 13.06 -0.65 -24.28
CA TYR A 271 13.64 0.68 -24.50
C TYR A 271 15.03 0.63 -25.20
N GLU A 272 15.54 -0.56 -25.54
CA GLU A 272 16.70 -0.76 -26.41
C GLU A 272 16.32 -0.57 -27.90
#